data_ff4c41a9279b615c43fa2d0df19a5993
#
_entry.id   ff4c41a9279b615c43fa2d0df19a5993
#
_cell.length_a   1.000
_cell.length_b   1.000
_cell.length_c   1.000
_cell.angle_alpha   90.00
_cell.angle_beta   90.00
_cell.angle_gamma   90.00
#
_symmetry.space_group_name_H-M   'P 1'
#
loop_
_entity.id
_entity.type
_entity.pdbx_description
1 polymer ?
#
loop_
_entity_poly.entity_id
_entity_poly.type
_entity_poly.pdbx_seq_one_letter_code
_entity_poly.pdbx_strand_id
1 'polypeptide(L)'
;ALSISGRYDLAQELFGLWKTLPEKGCTTCPETPRDSRSECHAWSAQPIYEFLCSVFGISIVKPGWKEIRIKPNLLFLKDIQGEVVTPRGIISFTMEKEGRKIHAHILLPKGMEASFIGADGTKRKLYAGENQCWA
;
A
#
# COMPACT_ATOMS: atom_id res chain seq x y z
N ALA A 1 1.54 -10.81 -8.30
CA ALA A 1 2.48 -11.28 -9.34
C ALA A 1 3.78 -10.46 -9.35
N LEU A 2 3.73 -9.13 -9.53
CA LEU A 2 4.94 -8.27 -9.60
C LEU A 2 5.82 -8.36 -8.35
N SER A 3 5.21 -8.43 -7.17
CA SER A 3 5.92 -8.56 -5.89
C SER A 3 6.71 -9.88 -5.78
N ILE A 4 6.19 -10.96 -6.34
CA ILE A 4 6.83 -12.28 -6.32
C ILE A 4 7.94 -12.35 -7.37
N SER A 5 7.72 -11.76 -8.55
CA SER A 5 8.68 -11.77 -9.66
C SER A 5 9.77 -10.69 -9.55
N GLY A 6 9.61 -9.74 -8.63
CA GLY A 6 10.50 -8.57 -8.53
C GLY A 6 10.37 -7.57 -9.69
N ARG A 7 9.38 -7.75 -10.58
CA ARG A 7 9.19 -6.92 -11.78
C ARG A 7 8.36 -5.66 -11.50
N TYR A 8 8.77 -4.92 -10.50
CA TYR A 8 8.13 -3.65 -10.15
C TYR A 8 8.26 -2.55 -11.21
N ASP A 9 9.20 -2.71 -12.14
CA ASP A 9 9.38 -1.86 -13.31
C ASP A 9 8.10 -1.77 -14.18
N LEU A 10 7.29 -2.83 -14.21
CA LEU A 10 6.03 -2.88 -14.96
C LEU A 10 4.85 -2.23 -14.22
N ALA A 11 5.00 -1.84 -12.97
CA ALA A 11 3.88 -1.36 -12.16
C ALA A 11 3.24 -0.09 -12.75
N GLN A 12 4.04 0.86 -13.22
CA GLN A 12 3.53 2.11 -13.77
C GLN A 12 2.66 1.89 -15.01
N GLU A 13 3.09 1.00 -15.91
CA GLU A 13 2.34 0.64 -17.11
C GLU A 13 1.02 -0.04 -16.75
N LEU A 14 1.08 -1.04 -15.88
CA LEU A 14 -0.10 -1.81 -15.46
C LEU A 14 -1.11 -0.96 -14.71
N PHE A 15 -0.68 -0.02 -13.88
CA PHE A 15 -1.56 0.94 -13.21
C PHE A 15 -2.10 2.04 -14.14
N GLY A 16 -1.52 2.22 -15.31
CA GLY A 16 -1.93 3.23 -16.29
C GLY A 16 -3.40 3.13 -16.69
N LEU A 17 -3.93 1.91 -16.76
CA LEU A 17 -5.34 1.67 -17.06
C LEU A 17 -6.28 2.41 -16.09
N TRP A 18 -6.06 2.26 -14.80
CA TRP A 18 -6.92 2.88 -13.78
C TRP A 18 -6.85 4.39 -13.77
N LYS A 19 -5.72 4.99 -14.19
CA LYS A 19 -5.59 6.45 -14.34
C LYS A 19 -6.52 7.00 -15.42
N THR A 20 -6.83 6.22 -16.46
CA THR A 20 -7.69 6.66 -17.55
C THR A 20 -9.19 6.50 -17.26
N LEU A 21 -9.57 5.79 -16.20
CA LEU A 21 -10.99 5.56 -15.89
C LEU A 21 -11.75 6.85 -15.57
N PRO A 22 -11.25 7.78 -14.73
CA PRO A 22 -11.92 9.05 -14.49
C PRO A 22 -12.06 9.90 -15.75
N GLU A 23 -11.06 9.89 -16.65
CA GLU A 23 -11.10 10.62 -17.94
C GLU A 23 -12.20 10.09 -18.86
N LYS A 24 -12.55 8.80 -18.73
CA LYS A 24 -13.66 8.16 -19.44
C LYS A 24 -15.01 8.34 -18.74
N GLY A 25 -15.07 9.09 -17.66
CA GLY A 25 -16.29 9.31 -16.87
C GLY A 25 -16.64 8.15 -15.95
N CYS A 26 -15.78 7.16 -15.78
CA CYS A 26 -16.02 6.06 -14.85
C CYS A 26 -15.89 6.55 -13.40
N THR A 27 -16.90 6.28 -12.59
CA THR A 27 -16.93 6.58 -11.15
C THR A 27 -16.63 5.34 -10.30
N THR A 28 -16.55 4.18 -10.94
CA THR A 28 -16.28 2.87 -10.35
C THR A 28 -15.33 2.09 -11.26
N CYS A 29 -15.01 0.87 -10.87
CA CYS A 29 -14.12 -0.01 -11.65
C CYS A 29 -14.92 -0.87 -12.61
N PRO A 30 -14.78 -0.70 -13.94
CA PRO A 30 -15.52 -1.46 -14.94
C PRO A 30 -15.03 -2.91 -15.05
N GLU A 31 -15.86 -3.80 -15.58
CA GLU A 31 -15.55 -5.22 -15.78
C GLU A 31 -14.34 -5.43 -16.69
N THR A 32 -14.27 -4.65 -17.77
CA THR A 32 -13.20 -4.70 -18.77
C THR A 32 -12.73 -3.29 -19.13
N PRO A 33 -11.50 -3.13 -19.65
CA PRO A 33 -10.96 -1.83 -20.03
C PRO A 33 -11.72 -1.14 -21.17
N ARG A 34 -12.43 -1.92 -22.01
CA ARG A 34 -13.18 -1.46 -23.18
C ARG A 34 -14.49 -2.19 -23.24
N ASP A 35 -15.51 -1.52 -23.75
CA ASP A 35 -16.84 -2.10 -24.04
C ASP A 35 -17.40 -2.92 -22.86
N SER A 36 -17.30 -2.33 -21.67
CA SER A 36 -17.69 -3.02 -20.44
C SER A 36 -19.20 -3.15 -20.33
N ARG A 37 -19.69 -4.34 -20.04
CA ARG A 37 -21.11 -4.61 -19.73
C ARG A 37 -21.52 -4.05 -18.38
N SER A 38 -20.56 -3.88 -17.49
CA SER A 38 -20.77 -3.40 -16.13
C SER A 38 -19.64 -2.46 -15.73
N GLU A 39 -20.02 -1.33 -15.16
CA GLU A 39 -19.08 -0.33 -14.65
C GLU A 39 -18.76 -0.51 -13.16
N CYS A 40 -19.29 -1.55 -12.51
CA CYS A 40 -19.08 -1.83 -11.10
C CYS A 40 -18.70 -3.30 -10.88
N HIS A 41 -17.43 -3.61 -11.06
CA HIS A 41 -16.90 -4.97 -10.89
C HIS A 41 -15.78 -5.03 -9.86
N ALA A 42 -15.94 -5.90 -8.87
CA ALA A 42 -15.01 -6.02 -7.74
C ALA A 42 -13.61 -6.45 -8.15
N TRP A 43 -13.45 -7.32 -9.14
CA TRP A 43 -12.11 -7.77 -9.55
C TRP A 43 -11.24 -6.68 -10.13
N SER A 44 -11.81 -5.64 -10.73
CA SER A 44 -11.05 -4.51 -11.24
C SER A 44 -10.72 -3.45 -10.17
N ALA A 45 -11.19 -3.62 -8.94
CA ALA A 45 -10.80 -2.83 -7.79
C ALA A 45 -9.48 -3.31 -7.13
N GLN A 46 -8.77 -4.24 -7.75
CA GLN A 46 -7.47 -4.78 -7.31
C GLN A 46 -6.45 -3.71 -6.87
N PRO A 47 -6.33 -2.53 -7.52
CA PRO A 47 -5.37 -1.51 -7.09
C PRO A 47 -5.54 -1.07 -5.65
N ILE A 48 -6.76 -1.03 -5.11
CA ILE A 48 -7.01 -0.67 -3.70
C ILE A 48 -6.26 -1.63 -2.76
N TYR A 49 -6.36 -2.93 -3.04
CA TYR A 49 -5.64 -3.96 -2.30
C TYR A 49 -4.12 -3.85 -2.50
N GLU A 50 -3.67 -3.65 -3.74
CA GLU A 50 -2.23 -3.57 -4.06
C GLU A 50 -1.58 -2.34 -3.44
N PHE A 51 -2.25 -1.20 -3.37
CA PHE A 51 -1.71 -0.04 -2.66
C PHE A 51 -1.46 -0.35 -1.19
N LEU A 52 -2.32 -1.08 -0.53
CA LEU A 52 -2.14 -1.45 0.87
C LEU A 52 -1.08 -2.55 1.04
N CYS A 53 -1.16 -3.62 0.27
CA CYS A 53 -0.32 -4.81 0.48
C CYS A 53 1.05 -4.73 -0.20
N SER A 54 1.15 -4.06 -1.35
CA SER A 54 2.38 -4.01 -2.14
C SER A 54 3.10 -2.67 -2.06
N VAL A 55 2.38 -1.54 -2.05
CA VAL A 55 3.00 -0.20 -2.03
C VAL A 55 3.26 0.25 -0.59
N PHE A 56 2.24 0.33 0.26
CA PHE A 56 2.42 0.52 1.70
C PHE A 56 3.12 -0.69 2.33
N GLY A 57 2.88 -1.87 1.79
CA GLY A 57 3.58 -3.10 2.14
C GLY A 57 3.13 -3.74 3.44
N ILE A 58 1.86 -3.56 3.82
CA ILE A 58 1.32 -4.14 5.05
C ILE A 58 1.04 -5.63 4.88
N SER A 59 1.43 -6.41 5.89
CA SER A 59 1.07 -7.83 5.99
C SER A 59 0.82 -8.23 7.44
N ILE A 60 -0.18 -9.09 7.66
CA ILE A 60 -0.56 -9.56 8.98
C ILE A 60 0.39 -10.70 9.37
N VAL A 61 1.08 -10.56 10.50
CA VAL A 61 1.99 -11.57 11.07
C VAL A 61 1.23 -12.44 12.07
N LYS A 62 0.41 -11.82 12.92
CA LYS A 62 -0.43 -12.55 13.88
C LYS A 62 -1.91 -12.25 13.67
N PRO A 63 -2.80 -13.25 13.75
CA PRO A 63 -4.23 -13.07 13.62
C PRO A 63 -4.78 -11.96 14.51
N GLY A 64 -5.87 -11.31 14.05
CA GLY A 64 -6.50 -10.20 14.76
C GLY A 64 -5.67 -8.93 14.81
N TRP A 65 -4.75 -8.75 13.85
CA TRP A 65 -3.91 -7.55 13.71
C TRP A 65 -3.06 -7.24 14.95
N LYS A 66 -2.72 -8.26 15.75
CA LYS A 66 -1.86 -8.11 16.94
C LYS A 66 -0.45 -7.71 16.56
N GLU A 67 0.04 -8.29 15.48
CA GLU A 67 1.35 -7.98 14.92
C GLU A 67 1.26 -7.91 13.40
N ILE A 68 1.80 -6.84 12.85
CA ILE A 68 1.90 -6.60 11.42
C ILE A 68 3.36 -6.39 11.00
N ARG A 69 3.61 -6.56 9.73
CA ARG A 69 4.87 -6.17 9.10
C ARG A 69 4.56 -5.14 8.02
N ILE A 70 5.38 -4.10 7.97
CA ILE A 70 5.32 -3.03 6.98
C ILE A 70 6.64 -3.06 6.21
N LYS A 71 6.57 -3.36 4.92
CA LYS A 71 7.71 -3.36 3.99
C LYS A 71 7.34 -2.52 2.77
N PRO A 72 7.49 -1.19 2.85
CA PRO A 72 7.03 -0.31 1.80
C PRO A 72 7.83 -0.47 0.51
N ASN A 73 7.14 -0.29 -0.60
CA ASN A 73 7.75 -0.14 -1.91
C ASN A 73 6.95 0.91 -2.69
N LEU A 74 7.43 2.15 -2.70
CA LEU A 74 6.71 3.25 -3.30
C LEU A 74 6.69 3.19 -4.84
N LEU A 75 7.38 2.22 -5.44
CA LEU A 75 7.43 2.02 -6.89
C LEU A 75 7.88 3.31 -7.61
N PHE A 76 7.01 3.84 -8.47
CA PHE A 76 7.20 5.10 -9.20
C PHE A 76 6.68 6.33 -8.45
N LEU A 77 6.08 6.16 -7.27
CA LEU A 77 5.55 7.24 -6.46
C LEU A 77 6.66 7.91 -5.66
N LYS A 78 6.56 9.22 -5.47
CA LYS A 78 7.46 9.99 -4.61
C LYS A 78 7.03 9.93 -3.16
N ASP A 79 5.74 9.99 -2.94
CA ASP A 79 5.12 10.00 -1.62
C ASP A 79 3.82 9.20 -1.63
N ILE A 80 3.41 8.76 -0.46
CA ILE A 80 2.11 8.16 -0.19
C ILE A 80 1.62 8.61 1.18
N GLN A 81 0.31 8.79 1.30
CA GLN A 81 -0.35 8.99 2.57
C GLN A 81 -1.68 8.25 2.59
N GLY A 82 -2.12 7.85 3.76
CA GLY A 82 -3.39 7.16 3.87
C GLY A 82 -3.68 6.61 5.24
N GLU A 83 -4.81 5.90 5.29
CA GLU A 83 -5.30 5.26 6.49
C GLU A 83 -5.72 3.82 6.19
N VAL A 84 -5.48 2.93 7.13
CA VAL A 84 -5.92 1.54 7.08
C VAL A 84 -6.83 1.27 8.27
N VAL A 85 -8.09 1.02 8.00
CA VAL A 85 -9.06 0.63 9.04
C VAL A 85 -8.81 -0.82 9.43
N THR A 86 -8.58 -1.06 10.72
CA THR A 86 -8.34 -2.39 11.26
C THR A 86 -9.27 -2.68 12.45
N PRO A 87 -9.43 -3.94 12.86
CA PRO A 87 -10.20 -4.28 14.07
C PRO A 87 -9.64 -3.68 15.37
N ARG A 88 -8.42 -3.11 15.32
CA ARG A 88 -7.74 -2.47 16.47
C ARG A 88 -7.76 -0.96 16.45
N GLY A 89 -8.30 -0.38 15.40
CA GLY A 89 -8.30 1.06 15.14
C GLY A 89 -7.65 1.39 13.81
N ILE A 90 -7.43 2.67 13.58
CA ILE A 90 -6.89 3.18 12.33
C ILE A 90 -5.36 3.23 12.41
N ILE A 91 -4.70 2.74 11.38
CA ILE A 91 -3.29 2.99 11.12
C ILE A 91 -3.25 4.17 10.16
N SER A 92 -2.62 5.28 10.55
CA SER A 92 -2.38 6.41 9.64
C SER A 92 -0.91 6.44 9.26
N PHE A 93 -0.61 6.82 8.03
CA PHE A 93 0.76 6.89 7.56
C PHE A 93 1.00 7.99 6.53
N THR A 94 2.20 8.53 6.55
CA THR A 94 2.81 9.29 5.47
C THR A 94 4.18 8.73 5.19
N MET A 95 4.55 8.62 3.91
CA MET A 95 5.87 8.16 3.50
C MET A 95 6.35 9.00 2.33
N GLU A 96 7.61 9.36 2.36
CA GLU A 96 8.29 10.09 1.30
C GLU A 96 9.56 9.35 0.89
N LYS A 97 9.81 9.33 -0.40
CA LYS A 97 10.99 8.70 -1.00
C LYS A 97 12.03 9.74 -1.36
N GLU A 98 13.19 9.62 -0.76
CA GLU A 98 14.36 10.42 -1.07
C GLU A 98 15.49 9.52 -1.58
N GLY A 99 15.69 9.52 -2.88
CA GLY A 99 16.62 8.59 -3.54
C GLY A 99 16.21 7.13 -3.32
N ARG A 100 17.03 6.38 -2.57
CA ARG A 100 16.74 4.99 -2.18
C ARG A 100 16.12 4.86 -0.79
N LYS A 101 16.07 5.93 -0.03
CA LYS A 101 15.55 5.94 1.34
C LYS A 101 14.07 6.29 1.33
N ILE A 102 13.35 5.74 2.29
CA ILE A 102 11.96 6.06 2.57
C ILE A 102 11.89 6.62 3.99
N HIS A 103 11.35 7.82 4.11
CA HIS A 103 10.99 8.42 5.38
C HIS A 103 9.54 8.07 5.65
N ALA A 104 9.26 7.48 6.78
CA ALA A 104 7.93 7.07 7.15
C ALA A 104 7.53 7.63 8.51
N HIS A 105 6.37 8.25 8.58
CA HIS A 105 5.66 8.58 9.80
C HIS A 105 4.42 7.70 9.89
N ILE A 106 4.32 6.89 10.94
CA ILE A 106 3.29 5.87 11.10
C ILE A 106 2.68 5.97 12.49
N LEU A 107 1.37 6.16 12.55
CA LEU A 107 0.59 6.10 13.78
C LEU A 107 -0.07 4.74 13.89
N LEU A 108 0.27 4.00 14.95
CA LEU A 108 -0.29 2.68 15.22
C LEU A 108 -1.33 2.73 16.35
N PRO A 109 -2.48 2.05 16.22
CA PRO A 109 -3.47 1.97 17.27
C PRO A 109 -2.96 1.18 18.48
N LYS A 110 -3.58 1.43 19.64
CA LYS A 110 -3.27 0.75 20.91
C LYS A 110 -3.38 -0.78 20.78
N GLY A 111 -2.40 -1.48 21.35
CA GLY A 111 -2.37 -2.95 21.36
C GLY A 111 -1.95 -3.59 20.02
N MET A 112 -1.40 -2.81 19.10
CA MET A 112 -0.78 -3.28 17.87
C MET A 112 0.74 -3.14 17.98
N GLU A 113 1.46 -4.15 17.53
CA GLU A 113 2.91 -4.10 17.29
C GLU A 113 3.16 -4.20 15.78
N ALA A 114 4.21 -3.56 15.32
CA ALA A 114 4.63 -3.68 13.93
C ALA A 114 6.15 -3.87 13.82
N SER A 115 6.57 -4.44 12.70
CA SER A 115 7.96 -4.39 12.26
C SER A 115 8.03 -3.65 10.93
N PHE A 116 8.86 -2.63 10.87
CA PHE A 116 9.17 -1.90 9.65
C PHE A 116 10.44 -2.50 9.04
N ILE A 117 10.40 -2.80 7.74
CA ILE A 117 11.52 -3.38 6.99
C ILE A 117 11.95 -2.40 5.92
N GLY A 118 13.17 -1.89 6.06
CA GLY A 118 13.76 -0.98 5.10
C GLY A 118 14.14 -1.63 3.78
N ALA A 119 14.47 -0.79 2.81
CA ALA A 119 14.94 -1.24 1.50
C ALA A 119 16.26 -2.03 1.58
N ASP A 120 17.08 -1.73 2.56
CA ASP A 120 18.34 -2.42 2.89
C ASP A 120 18.15 -3.73 3.70
N GLY A 121 16.88 -4.06 4.01
CA GLY A 121 16.52 -5.22 4.82
C GLY A 121 16.61 -4.99 6.34
N THR A 122 16.99 -3.80 6.80
CA THR A 122 16.99 -3.49 8.24
C THR A 122 15.58 -3.59 8.81
N LYS A 123 15.49 -4.20 9.99
CA LYS A 123 14.22 -4.38 10.70
C LYS A 123 14.17 -3.48 11.92
N ARG A 124 13.12 -2.68 12.03
CA ARG A 124 12.83 -1.82 13.19
C ARG A 124 11.49 -2.21 13.80
N LYS A 125 11.43 -2.32 15.11
CA LYS A 125 10.20 -2.54 15.86
C LYS A 125 9.47 -1.22 16.04
N LEU A 126 8.15 -1.21 15.78
CA LEU A 126 7.25 -0.09 16.01
C LEU A 126 6.26 -0.46 17.11
N TYR A 127 5.83 0.55 17.84
CA TYR A 127 4.90 0.42 18.95
C TYR A 127 3.66 1.28 18.74
N ALA A 128 2.62 1.04 19.52
CA ALA A 128 1.43 1.86 19.53
C ALA A 128 1.78 3.35 19.74
N GLY A 129 1.11 4.23 19.01
CA GLY A 129 1.39 5.66 18.95
C GLY A 129 2.23 6.04 17.73
N GLU A 130 2.86 7.20 17.79
CA GLU A 130 3.64 7.77 16.69
C GLU A 130 5.01 7.09 16.56
N ASN A 131 5.38 6.78 15.33
CA ASN A 131 6.65 6.20 14.96
C ASN A 131 7.24 6.94 13.76
N GLN A 132 8.51 7.28 13.83
CA GLN A 132 9.28 7.81 12.71
C GLN A 132 10.35 6.80 12.32
N CYS A 133 10.39 6.44 11.05
CA CYS A 133 11.28 5.43 10.51
C CYS A 133 12.01 5.95 9.27
N TRP A 134 13.21 5.43 9.09
CA TRP A 134 14.06 5.67 7.92
C TRP A 134 14.45 4.30 7.38
N ALA A 135 14.30 4.12 6.08
CA ALA A 135 14.66 2.88 5.42
C ALA A 135 15.37 3.12 4.11
#